data_7c66fbaa22ab6822e2217ea48c88fc9c
#
_entry.id   7c66fbaa22ab6822e2217ea48c88fc9c
#
_cell.length_a   1.000
_cell.length_b   1.000
_cell.length_c   1.000
_cell.angle_alpha   90.00
_cell.angle_beta   90.00
_cell.angle_gamma   90.00
#
_symmetry.space_group_name_H-M   'P 1'
#
loop_
_entity.id
_entity.type
_entity.pdbx_description
1 polymer ?
#
loop_
_entity_poly.entity_id
_entity_poly.type
_entity_poly.pdbx_seq_one_letter_code
_entity_poly.pdbx_strand_id
1 'polypeptide(L)'
;MEMSSSTRTTIVAVFAIYTILLLGYSLYSRRAMKEGKGDYISKFYTGGRDGGILMTAMMVSAGVAGAGVFMGVPGFTYTFGAIWMVCCFWSMCSNFMVLGLIGKRVGIVARRTNSQTFVELLMHRYNKNKLVGFLCSFVVLFFLGAFAVSTITGGGRIFQILTGQDYRIGLAIFTVLVIIAAVTGGIKGVATAIVIQGIVMTVSVIILFFMGIRSTGLSYTGTIQALIEQQPEWFMPVKGVGMVFSFAFLWGMATFTLPHVTMTALTYKDSRTLHQAIKVGTVVVAIWLLGLNGLCFTIKYLFP
;
A
#
# COMPACT_ATOMS: atom_id res chain seq x y z
N MET A 1 -23.53 6.68 15.37
CA MET A 1 -24.22 5.39 15.19
C MET A 1 -23.42 4.34 15.94
N GLU A 2 -23.92 3.85 17.06
CA GLU A 2 -23.21 2.77 17.79
C GLU A 2 -23.44 1.44 17.08
N MET A 3 -22.33 0.76 16.74
CA MET A 3 -22.42 -0.57 16.13
C MET A 3 -22.98 -1.58 17.13
N SER A 4 -23.86 -2.47 16.66
CA SER A 4 -24.39 -3.57 17.47
C SER A 4 -23.26 -4.44 18.04
N SER A 5 -23.45 -4.95 19.26
CA SER A 5 -22.47 -5.82 19.90
C SER A 5 -22.18 -7.09 19.06
N SER A 6 -23.19 -7.63 18.38
CA SER A 6 -23.05 -8.74 17.43
C SER A 6 -22.13 -8.39 16.26
N THR A 7 -22.27 -7.21 15.68
CA THR A 7 -21.40 -6.74 14.58
C THR A 7 -19.95 -6.59 15.05
N ARG A 8 -19.72 -6.02 16.23
CA ARG A 8 -18.37 -5.90 16.81
C ARG A 8 -17.72 -7.27 17.02
N THR A 9 -18.45 -8.22 17.57
CA THR A 9 -17.95 -9.59 17.78
C THR A 9 -17.58 -10.26 16.46
N THR A 10 -18.41 -10.10 15.44
CA THR A 10 -18.12 -10.64 14.10
C THR A 10 -16.85 -10.03 13.50
N ILE A 11 -16.67 -8.72 13.62
CA ILE A 11 -15.46 -8.02 13.12
C ILE A 11 -14.21 -8.53 13.84
N VAL A 12 -14.25 -8.65 15.18
CA VAL A 12 -13.13 -9.17 15.98
C VAL A 12 -12.81 -10.62 15.60
N ALA A 13 -13.83 -11.46 15.41
CA ALA A 13 -13.64 -12.84 15.01
C ALA A 13 -12.99 -12.96 13.62
N VAL A 14 -13.48 -12.21 12.63
CA VAL A 14 -12.89 -12.18 11.28
C VAL A 14 -11.44 -11.68 11.32
N PHE A 15 -11.17 -10.62 12.09
CA PHE A 15 -9.82 -10.11 12.27
C PHE A 15 -8.89 -11.13 12.92
N ALA A 16 -9.36 -11.84 13.96
CA ALA A 16 -8.58 -12.88 14.64
C ALA A 16 -8.27 -14.06 13.70
N ILE A 17 -9.26 -14.56 12.97
CA ILE A 17 -9.08 -15.64 11.98
C ILE A 17 -8.05 -15.21 10.93
N TYR A 18 -8.23 -14.04 10.37
CA TYR A 18 -7.30 -13.49 9.38
C TYR A 18 -5.86 -13.39 9.91
N THR A 19 -5.70 -12.90 11.14
CA THR A 19 -4.41 -12.79 11.80
C THR A 19 -3.74 -14.15 12.02
N ILE A 20 -4.50 -15.15 12.47
CA ILE A 20 -4.01 -16.53 12.67
C ILE A 20 -3.56 -17.14 11.33
N LEU A 21 -4.33 -16.95 10.27
CA LEU A 21 -3.96 -17.42 8.93
C LEU A 21 -2.68 -16.77 8.41
N LEU A 22 -2.53 -15.46 8.61
CA LEU A 22 -1.32 -14.71 8.24
C LEU A 22 -0.08 -15.21 8.97
N LEU A 23 -0.18 -15.35 10.29
CA LEU A 23 0.93 -15.85 11.11
C LEU A 23 1.28 -17.30 10.78
N GLY A 24 0.27 -18.14 10.60
CA GLY A 24 0.46 -19.53 10.19
C GLY A 24 1.21 -19.65 8.86
N TYR A 25 0.80 -18.83 7.87
CA TYR A 25 1.49 -18.78 6.59
C TYR A 25 2.92 -18.23 6.71
N SER A 26 3.14 -17.22 7.53
CA SER A 26 4.48 -16.65 7.76
C SER A 26 5.43 -17.69 8.35
N LEU A 27 4.96 -18.47 9.31
CA LEU A 27 5.72 -19.57 9.92
C LEU A 27 5.99 -20.71 8.92
N TYR A 28 5.00 -21.06 8.09
CA TYR A 28 5.17 -22.05 7.01
C TYR A 28 6.24 -21.59 6.01
N SER A 29 6.20 -20.35 5.58
CA SER A 29 7.19 -19.74 4.67
C SER A 29 8.61 -19.80 5.24
N ARG A 30 8.77 -19.61 6.55
CA ARG A 30 10.07 -19.74 7.24
C ARG A 30 10.65 -21.16 7.10
N ARG A 31 9.83 -22.19 7.27
CA ARG A 31 10.26 -23.59 7.12
C ARG A 31 10.71 -23.86 5.69
N ALA A 32 9.90 -23.46 4.71
CA ALA A 32 10.22 -23.61 3.30
C ALA A 32 11.52 -22.89 2.88
N MET A 33 11.84 -21.74 3.49
CA MET A 33 13.10 -21.03 3.23
C MET A 33 14.33 -21.78 3.79
N LYS A 34 14.20 -22.42 4.97
CA LYS A 34 15.29 -23.18 5.58
C LYS A 34 15.61 -24.46 4.83
N GLU A 35 14.59 -25.17 4.36
CA GLU A 35 14.73 -26.46 3.69
C GLU A 35 15.15 -26.34 2.21
N GLY A 36 14.93 -25.19 1.58
CA GLY A 36 15.26 -24.98 0.18
C GLY A 36 16.75 -24.80 -0.09
N LYS A 37 17.26 -25.29 -1.23
CA LYS A 37 18.63 -25.07 -1.71
C LYS A 37 18.91 -23.59 -2.02
N GLY A 38 20.11 -23.08 -1.70
CA GLY A 38 20.58 -21.72 -2.02
C GLY A 38 20.83 -20.85 -0.78
N ASP A 39 21.45 -19.68 -1.01
CA ASP A 39 21.84 -18.74 0.04
C ASP A 39 20.61 -18.19 0.78
N TYR A 40 20.61 -18.34 2.11
CA TYR A 40 19.51 -17.88 2.98
C TYR A 40 19.29 -16.36 2.89
N ILE A 41 20.37 -15.59 2.82
CA ILE A 41 20.33 -14.12 2.74
C ILE A 41 19.61 -13.67 1.47
N SER A 42 19.99 -14.24 0.33
CA SER A 42 19.33 -13.96 -0.94
C SER A 42 17.84 -14.32 -0.94
N LYS A 43 17.49 -15.48 -0.35
CA LYS A 43 16.08 -15.86 -0.22
C LYS A 43 15.29 -14.94 0.70
N PHE A 44 15.91 -14.50 1.79
CA PHE A 44 15.26 -13.63 2.77
C PHE A 44 14.99 -12.24 2.19
N TYR A 45 15.98 -11.60 1.54
CA TYR A 45 15.86 -10.22 1.05
C TYR A 45 15.28 -10.07 -0.35
N THR A 46 15.52 -11.02 -1.26
CA THR A 46 15.07 -10.91 -2.67
C THR A 46 14.12 -12.03 -3.11
N GLY A 47 13.81 -12.97 -2.21
CA GLY A 47 12.99 -14.13 -2.54
C GLY A 47 13.62 -15.06 -3.57
N GLY A 48 14.95 -14.99 -3.74
CA GLY A 48 15.66 -15.71 -4.80
C GLY A 48 15.43 -15.12 -6.20
N ARG A 49 14.87 -13.91 -6.29
CA ARG A 49 14.54 -13.21 -7.56
C ARG A 49 13.60 -14.01 -8.47
N ASP A 50 12.64 -14.70 -7.88
CA ASP A 50 11.68 -15.57 -8.56
C ASP A 50 10.23 -15.02 -8.45
N GLY A 51 10.09 -13.71 -8.26
CA GLY A 51 8.81 -13.04 -8.15
C GLY A 51 8.00 -13.11 -9.44
N GLY A 52 6.82 -13.76 -9.38
CA GLY A 52 5.87 -13.82 -10.48
C GLY A 52 5.12 -12.49 -10.70
N ILE A 53 4.27 -12.45 -11.73
CA ILE A 53 3.53 -11.25 -12.17
C ILE A 53 2.70 -10.67 -11.03
N LEU A 54 1.82 -11.48 -10.44
CA LEU A 54 0.90 -11.02 -9.39
C LEU A 54 1.63 -10.59 -8.13
N MET A 55 2.66 -11.33 -7.72
CA MET A 55 3.51 -10.98 -6.59
C MET A 55 4.18 -9.62 -6.80
N THR A 56 4.84 -9.41 -7.95
CA THR A 56 5.52 -8.15 -8.25
C THR A 56 4.55 -6.99 -8.33
N ALA A 57 3.41 -7.17 -8.99
CA ALA A 57 2.36 -6.16 -9.12
C ALA A 57 1.80 -5.75 -7.75
N MET A 58 1.41 -6.72 -6.93
CA MET A 58 0.80 -6.45 -5.62
C MET A 58 1.81 -5.86 -4.63
N MET A 59 3.08 -6.27 -4.66
CA MET A 59 4.11 -5.69 -3.79
C MET A 59 4.31 -4.19 -4.07
N VAL A 60 4.39 -3.77 -5.34
CA VAL A 60 4.50 -2.34 -5.67
C VAL A 60 3.21 -1.62 -5.32
N SER A 61 2.05 -2.18 -5.67
CA SER A 61 0.75 -1.58 -5.37
C SER A 61 0.54 -1.38 -3.87
N ALA A 62 0.87 -2.37 -3.03
CA ALA A 62 0.77 -2.28 -1.58
C ALA A 62 1.82 -1.34 -0.97
N GLY A 63 3.02 -1.24 -1.56
CA GLY A 63 4.04 -0.29 -1.14
C GLY A 63 3.59 1.17 -1.32
N VAL A 64 2.73 1.43 -2.32
CA VAL A 64 2.12 2.74 -2.56
C VAL A 64 0.84 2.91 -1.72
N ALA A 65 0.02 1.87 -1.61
CA ALA A 65 -1.30 1.90 -1.01
C ALA A 65 -1.29 1.38 0.45
N GLY A 66 -0.60 2.09 1.32
CA GLY A 66 -0.66 1.84 2.77
C GLY A 66 -1.92 2.44 3.43
N ALA A 67 -1.95 2.48 4.77
CA ALA A 67 -3.04 3.09 5.55
C ALA A 67 -3.35 4.53 5.13
N GLY A 68 -2.32 5.28 4.70
CA GLY A 68 -2.47 6.64 4.17
C GLY A 68 -3.36 6.73 2.93
N VAL A 69 -3.34 5.73 2.05
CA VAL A 69 -4.21 5.70 0.86
C VAL A 69 -5.63 5.27 1.25
N PHE A 70 -5.77 4.22 2.06
CA PHE A 70 -7.10 3.70 2.39
C PHE A 70 -7.91 4.58 3.33
N MET A 71 -7.26 5.31 4.24
CA MET A 71 -7.90 6.23 5.18
C MET A 71 -7.67 7.70 4.81
N GLY A 72 -6.44 8.05 4.49
CA GLY A 72 -6.04 9.44 4.27
C GLY A 72 -6.64 10.03 3.01
N VAL A 73 -6.58 9.30 1.89
CA VAL A 73 -7.06 9.83 0.61
C VAL A 73 -8.55 10.11 0.62
N PRO A 74 -9.46 9.17 1.01
CA PRO A 74 -10.87 9.48 1.15
C PRO A 74 -11.14 10.59 2.17
N GLY A 75 -10.42 10.59 3.29
CA GLY A 75 -10.54 11.63 4.32
C GLY A 75 -10.16 13.02 3.79
N PHE A 76 -9.09 13.13 3.02
CA PHE A 76 -8.70 14.39 2.37
C PHE A 76 -9.71 14.82 1.30
N THR A 77 -10.22 13.89 0.48
CA THR A 77 -11.26 14.19 -0.51
C THR A 77 -12.53 14.69 0.17
N TYR A 78 -12.95 14.05 1.27
CA TYR A 78 -14.11 14.49 2.04
C TYR A 78 -13.92 15.90 2.63
N THR A 79 -12.73 16.20 3.18
CA THR A 79 -12.46 17.44 3.90
C THR A 79 -12.09 18.61 2.98
N PHE A 80 -11.27 18.36 1.96
CA PHE A 80 -10.70 19.40 1.09
C PHE A 80 -11.42 19.54 -0.26
N GLY A 81 -12.39 18.69 -0.53
CA GLY A 81 -13.22 18.76 -1.71
C GLY A 81 -12.83 17.80 -2.84
N ALA A 82 -13.72 17.70 -3.81
CA ALA A 82 -13.62 16.77 -4.95
C ALA A 82 -12.34 16.94 -5.77
N ILE A 83 -11.80 18.14 -5.84
CA ILE A 83 -10.56 18.44 -6.58
C ILE A 83 -9.35 17.66 -6.07
N TRP A 84 -9.39 17.18 -4.81
CA TRP A 84 -8.34 16.33 -4.26
C TRP A 84 -8.15 15.01 -5.03
N MET A 85 -9.16 14.61 -5.79
CA MET A 85 -9.08 13.44 -6.69
C MET A 85 -7.95 13.55 -7.73
N VAL A 86 -7.50 14.75 -8.08
CA VAL A 86 -6.35 14.99 -8.96
C VAL A 86 -5.07 14.37 -8.39
N CYS A 87 -4.88 14.44 -7.06
CA CYS A 87 -3.75 13.81 -6.39
C CYS A 87 -3.75 12.28 -6.58
N CYS A 88 -4.94 11.68 -6.54
CA CYS A 88 -5.10 10.24 -6.73
C CYS A 88 -4.82 9.81 -8.16
N PHE A 89 -5.26 10.60 -9.14
CA PHE A 89 -5.01 10.33 -10.55
C PHE A 89 -3.53 10.21 -10.87
N TRP A 90 -2.72 11.11 -10.31
CA TRP A 90 -1.26 11.07 -10.47
C TRP A 90 -0.65 9.81 -9.83
N SER A 91 -1.14 9.41 -8.66
CA SER A 91 -0.69 8.21 -7.95
C SER A 91 -1.03 6.90 -8.68
N MET A 92 -2.05 6.88 -9.56
CA MET A 92 -2.38 5.70 -10.38
C MET A 92 -1.23 5.29 -11.31
N CYS A 93 -0.42 6.26 -11.75
CA CYS A 93 0.73 6.01 -12.61
C CYS A 93 1.94 5.44 -11.86
N SER A 94 1.86 5.27 -10.54
CA SER A 94 2.99 4.86 -9.69
C SER A 94 3.63 3.54 -10.11
N ASN A 95 2.84 2.51 -10.44
CA ASN A 95 3.38 1.22 -10.90
C ASN A 95 4.17 1.35 -12.21
N PHE A 96 3.66 2.16 -13.14
CA PHE A 96 4.36 2.45 -14.38
C PHE A 96 5.68 3.19 -14.12
N MET A 97 5.64 4.20 -13.25
CA MET A 97 6.83 4.98 -12.91
C MET A 97 7.87 4.13 -12.18
N VAL A 98 7.46 3.40 -11.13
CA VAL A 98 8.39 2.59 -10.32
C VAL A 98 9.00 1.46 -11.14
N LEU A 99 8.19 0.62 -11.73
CA LEU A 99 8.67 -0.56 -12.44
C LEU A 99 9.15 -0.25 -13.86
N GLY A 100 8.47 0.66 -14.56
CA GLY A 100 8.76 0.97 -15.97
C GLY A 100 9.99 1.85 -16.16
N LEU A 101 10.12 2.94 -15.40
CA LEU A 101 11.23 3.88 -15.57
C LEU A 101 12.49 3.41 -14.84
N ILE A 102 12.38 3.06 -13.57
CA ILE A 102 13.52 2.76 -12.70
C ILE A 102 13.72 1.26 -12.50
N GLY A 103 12.65 0.52 -12.27
CA GLY A 103 12.69 -0.87 -11.80
C GLY A 103 13.47 -1.80 -12.70
N LYS A 104 13.33 -1.67 -14.03
CA LYS A 104 14.10 -2.48 -14.99
C LYS A 104 15.60 -2.23 -14.85
N ARG A 105 16.01 -0.96 -14.77
CA ARG A 105 17.44 -0.58 -14.67
C ARG A 105 18.01 -1.01 -13.33
N VAL A 106 17.32 -0.76 -12.25
CA VAL A 106 17.69 -1.17 -10.89
C VAL A 106 17.83 -2.68 -10.81
N GLY A 107 16.86 -3.45 -11.31
CA GLY A 107 16.91 -4.90 -11.29
C GLY A 107 18.07 -5.49 -12.12
N ILE A 108 18.41 -4.91 -13.27
CA ILE A 108 19.55 -5.33 -14.09
C ILE A 108 20.88 -5.06 -13.36
N VAL A 109 21.04 -3.85 -12.80
CA VAL A 109 22.27 -3.49 -12.07
C VAL A 109 22.41 -4.36 -10.81
N ALA A 110 21.35 -4.54 -10.04
CA ALA A 110 21.37 -5.36 -8.85
C ALA A 110 21.77 -6.83 -9.12
N ARG A 111 21.33 -7.40 -10.25
CA ARG A 111 21.76 -8.75 -10.67
C ARG A 111 23.24 -8.80 -11.06
N ARG A 112 23.73 -7.80 -11.78
CA ARG A 112 25.13 -7.70 -12.19
C ARG A 112 26.09 -7.51 -11.00
N THR A 113 25.67 -6.74 -10.00
CA THR A 113 26.47 -6.43 -8.80
C THR A 113 26.21 -7.40 -7.66
N ASN A 114 25.28 -8.34 -7.81
CA ASN A 114 24.76 -9.23 -6.77
C ASN A 114 24.28 -8.52 -5.51
N SER A 115 23.80 -7.28 -5.65
CA SER A 115 23.28 -6.49 -4.53
C SER A 115 21.93 -7.04 -4.06
N GLN A 116 21.78 -7.21 -2.73
CA GLN A 116 20.57 -7.73 -2.10
C GLN A 116 19.67 -6.61 -1.57
N THR A 117 20.25 -5.43 -1.33
CA THR A 117 19.55 -4.28 -0.77
C THR A 117 19.74 -3.02 -1.61
N PHE A 118 18.84 -2.04 -1.43
CA PHE A 118 18.95 -0.75 -2.08
C PHE A 118 20.22 0.00 -1.64
N VAL A 119 20.62 -0.13 -0.38
CA VAL A 119 21.85 0.49 0.15
C VAL A 119 23.10 -0.10 -0.49
N GLU A 120 23.18 -1.44 -0.64
CA GLU A 120 24.28 -2.10 -1.34
C GLU A 120 24.41 -1.63 -2.79
N LEU A 121 23.27 -1.45 -3.48
CA LEU A 121 23.24 -0.95 -4.84
C LEU A 121 23.86 0.46 -4.93
N LEU A 122 23.51 1.35 -4.01
CA LEU A 122 24.09 2.69 -3.92
C LEU A 122 25.57 2.64 -3.56
N MET A 123 25.97 1.83 -2.57
CA MET A 123 27.37 1.64 -2.21
C MET A 123 28.20 1.18 -3.43
N HIS A 124 27.66 0.25 -4.21
CA HIS A 124 28.35 -0.22 -5.42
C HIS A 124 28.57 0.91 -6.42
N ARG A 125 27.61 1.82 -6.58
CA ARG A 125 27.73 3.00 -7.47
C ARG A 125 28.85 3.96 -7.02
N TYR A 126 29.10 4.05 -5.72
CA TYR A 126 30.10 4.94 -5.11
C TYR A 126 31.34 4.19 -4.61
N ASN A 127 31.82 3.20 -5.37
CA ASN A 127 33.05 2.45 -5.11
C ASN A 127 33.12 1.84 -3.69
N LYS A 128 31.99 1.37 -3.17
CA LYS A 128 31.85 0.79 -1.82
C LYS A 128 32.27 1.74 -0.70
N ASN A 129 32.05 3.03 -0.88
CA ASN A 129 32.37 4.03 0.15
C ASN A 129 31.53 3.79 1.41
N LYS A 130 32.20 3.58 2.53
CA LYS A 130 31.56 3.26 3.82
C LYS A 130 30.72 4.42 4.36
N LEU A 131 31.14 5.66 4.14
CA LEU A 131 30.38 6.86 4.56
C LEU A 131 29.03 6.93 3.83
N VAL A 132 29.03 6.67 2.52
CA VAL A 132 27.78 6.62 1.72
C VAL A 132 26.88 5.49 2.25
N GLY A 133 27.43 4.31 2.55
CA GLY A 133 26.68 3.21 3.13
C GLY A 133 26.06 3.58 4.47
N PHE A 134 26.82 4.19 5.36
CA PHE A 134 26.33 4.64 6.66
C PHE A 134 25.20 5.68 6.54
N LEU A 135 25.42 6.73 5.76
CA LEU A 135 24.42 7.79 5.56
C LEU A 135 23.14 7.26 4.92
N CYS A 136 23.25 6.44 3.87
CA CYS A 136 22.10 5.82 3.23
C CYS A 136 21.34 4.90 4.21
N SER A 137 22.05 4.08 4.99
CA SER A 137 21.41 3.22 5.98
C SER A 137 20.70 4.03 7.07
N PHE A 138 21.32 5.09 7.55
CA PHE A 138 20.72 5.98 8.55
C PHE A 138 19.43 6.63 8.02
N VAL A 139 19.50 7.22 6.82
CA VAL A 139 18.34 7.85 6.18
C VAL A 139 17.20 6.83 5.96
N VAL A 140 17.53 5.66 5.41
CA VAL A 140 16.54 4.61 5.16
C VAL A 140 15.91 4.14 6.47
N LEU A 141 16.68 3.85 7.51
CA LEU A 141 16.15 3.38 8.80
C LEU A 141 15.29 4.44 9.48
N PHE A 142 15.73 5.69 9.48
CA PHE A 142 14.99 6.77 10.13
C PHE A 142 13.65 7.05 9.45
N PHE A 143 13.65 7.26 8.12
CA PHE A 143 12.43 7.62 7.41
C PHE A 143 11.49 6.43 7.18
N LEU A 144 12.00 5.22 6.93
CA LEU A 144 11.14 4.04 6.87
C LEU A 144 10.61 3.65 8.24
N GLY A 145 11.38 3.88 9.31
CA GLY A 145 10.89 3.74 10.68
C GLY A 145 9.70 4.66 10.96
N ALA A 146 9.80 5.93 10.61
CA ALA A 146 8.70 6.89 10.71
C ALA A 146 7.47 6.47 9.88
N PHE A 147 7.68 5.98 8.65
CA PHE A 147 6.62 5.44 7.80
C PHE A 147 5.94 4.20 8.41
N ALA A 148 6.73 3.28 8.98
CA ALA A 148 6.20 2.10 9.68
C ALA A 148 5.34 2.50 10.89
N VAL A 149 5.81 3.44 11.71
CA VAL A 149 5.04 3.98 12.85
C VAL A 149 3.72 4.58 12.37
N SER A 150 3.74 5.39 11.32
CA SER A 150 2.51 5.97 10.73
C SER A 150 1.51 4.89 10.29
N THR A 151 1.99 3.82 9.65
CA THR A 151 1.15 2.72 9.18
C THR A 151 0.55 1.92 10.35
N ILE A 152 1.35 1.60 11.36
CA ILE A 152 0.90 0.89 12.56
C ILE A 152 -0.12 1.74 13.33
N THR A 153 0.12 3.05 13.45
CA THR A 153 -0.80 4.02 14.05
C THR A 153 -2.16 4.03 13.33
N GLY A 154 -2.15 4.03 11.99
CA GLY A 154 -3.38 3.91 11.20
C GLY A 154 -4.15 2.62 11.50
N GLY A 155 -3.45 1.48 11.56
CA GLY A 155 -4.03 0.19 11.94
C GLY A 155 -4.67 0.22 13.34
N GLY A 156 -3.97 0.79 14.34
CA GLY A 156 -4.48 0.95 15.70
C GLY A 156 -5.76 1.80 15.76
N ARG A 157 -5.84 2.87 14.96
CA ARG A 157 -7.06 3.70 14.86
C ARG A 157 -8.22 2.96 14.23
N ILE A 158 -8.01 2.21 13.17
CA ILE A 158 -9.05 1.36 12.57
C ILE A 158 -9.55 0.35 13.59
N PHE A 159 -8.64 -0.30 14.31
CA PHE A 159 -9.00 -1.25 15.37
C PHE A 159 -9.88 -0.60 16.44
N GLN A 160 -9.51 0.57 16.93
CA GLN A 160 -10.30 1.33 17.91
C GLN A 160 -11.71 1.64 17.38
N ILE A 161 -11.81 2.13 16.14
CA ILE A 161 -13.10 2.49 15.54
C ILE A 161 -14.00 1.25 15.39
N LEU A 162 -13.44 0.14 14.91
CA LEU A 162 -14.21 -1.06 14.61
C LEU A 162 -14.57 -1.88 15.84
N THR A 163 -13.70 -1.93 16.84
CA THR A 163 -13.90 -2.78 18.02
C THR A 163 -14.43 -2.03 19.24
N GLY A 164 -14.23 -0.70 19.28
CA GLY A 164 -14.51 0.13 20.46
C GLY A 164 -13.50 -0.06 21.59
N GLN A 165 -12.42 -0.84 21.37
CA GLN A 165 -11.36 -1.06 22.35
C GLN A 165 -10.36 0.10 22.38
N ASP A 166 -9.53 0.14 23.42
CA ASP A 166 -8.50 1.18 23.53
C ASP A 166 -7.52 1.14 22.37
N TYR A 167 -7.17 2.31 21.85
CA TYR A 167 -6.20 2.50 20.77
C TYR A 167 -4.86 1.81 21.03
N ARG A 168 -4.39 1.83 22.29
CA ARG A 168 -3.10 1.24 22.68
C ARG A 168 -3.08 -0.27 22.49
N ILE A 169 -4.22 -0.94 22.71
CA ILE A 169 -4.36 -2.39 22.48
C ILE A 169 -4.19 -2.69 21.00
N GLY A 170 -4.90 -1.95 20.13
CA GLY A 170 -4.75 -2.07 18.68
C GLY A 170 -3.31 -1.83 18.22
N LEU A 171 -2.67 -0.77 18.73
CA LEU A 171 -1.28 -0.44 18.41
C LEU A 171 -0.33 -1.59 18.80
N ALA A 172 -0.46 -2.14 20.01
CA ALA A 172 0.35 -3.25 20.49
C ALA A 172 0.16 -4.52 19.63
N ILE A 173 -1.09 -4.87 19.32
CA ILE A 173 -1.40 -6.02 18.47
C ILE A 173 -0.77 -5.87 17.09
N PHE A 174 -0.98 -4.74 16.40
CA PHE A 174 -0.40 -4.52 15.07
C PHE A 174 1.13 -4.50 15.10
N THR A 175 1.75 -3.90 16.12
CA THR A 175 3.22 -3.89 16.27
C THR A 175 3.77 -5.31 16.37
N VAL A 176 3.21 -6.13 17.25
CA VAL A 176 3.64 -7.52 17.44
C VAL A 176 3.44 -8.34 16.17
N LEU A 177 2.29 -8.19 15.51
CA LEU A 177 1.99 -8.90 14.26
C LEU A 177 2.98 -8.56 13.14
N VAL A 178 3.26 -7.28 12.95
CA VAL A 178 4.20 -6.81 11.91
C VAL A 178 5.61 -7.33 12.19
N ILE A 179 6.08 -7.27 13.44
CA ILE A 179 7.40 -7.78 13.82
C ILE A 179 7.48 -9.29 13.56
N ILE A 180 6.50 -10.07 14.01
CA ILE A 180 6.52 -11.53 13.79
C ILE A 180 6.50 -11.83 12.30
N ALA A 181 5.62 -11.23 11.52
CA ALA A 181 5.51 -11.46 10.08
C ALA A 181 6.82 -11.11 9.34
N ALA A 182 7.44 -9.96 9.67
CA ALA A 182 8.67 -9.52 9.05
C ALA A 182 9.85 -10.44 9.37
N VAL A 183 10.03 -10.83 10.64
CA VAL A 183 11.16 -11.64 11.08
C VAL A 183 11.04 -13.09 10.61
N THR A 184 9.82 -13.64 10.55
CA THR A 184 9.63 -15.06 10.23
C THR A 184 9.44 -15.33 8.73
N GLY A 185 8.73 -14.46 8.03
CA GLY A 185 8.28 -14.71 6.64
C GLY A 185 9.30 -14.42 5.55
N GLY A 186 10.29 -13.55 5.82
CA GLY A 186 11.15 -12.99 4.77
C GLY A 186 10.33 -12.35 3.64
N ILE A 187 10.97 -11.97 2.54
CA ILE A 187 10.28 -11.28 1.44
C ILE A 187 9.21 -12.15 0.77
N LYS A 188 9.42 -13.46 0.62
CA LYS A 188 8.42 -14.36 0.01
C LYS A 188 7.17 -14.50 0.88
N GLY A 189 7.33 -14.65 2.19
CA GLY A 189 6.20 -14.75 3.11
C GLY A 189 5.37 -13.48 3.14
N VAL A 190 6.05 -12.34 3.26
CA VAL A 190 5.42 -11.02 3.22
C VAL A 190 4.72 -10.78 1.87
N ALA A 191 5.39 -11.10 0.75
CA ALA A 191 4.82 -10.90 -0.57
C ALA A 191 3.56 -11.74 -0.85
N THR A 192 3.53 -12.99 -0.39
CA THR A 192 2.32 -13.81 -0.54
C THR A 192 1.18 -13.29 0.33
N ALA A 193 1.48 -12.85 1.55
CA ALA A 193 0.50 -12.18 2.40
C ALA A 193 -0.07 -10.93 1.70
N ILE A 194 0.79 -10.10 1.11
CA ILE A 194 0.40 -8.91 0.33
C ILE A 194 -0.50 -9.28 -0.86
N VAL A 195 -0.23 -10.38 -1.56
CA VAL A 195 -1.08 -10.83 -2.68
C VAL A 195 -2.48 -11.17 -2.19
N ILE A 196 -2.59 -11.93 -1.11
CA ILE A 196 -3.90 -12.30 -0.53
C ILE A 196 -4.63 -11.05 -0.06
N GLN A 197 -3.95 -10.18 0.68
CA GLN A 197 -4.51 -8.90 1.14
C GLN A 197 -4.97 -8.03 -0.03
N GLY A 198 -4.14 -7.88 -1.05
CA GLY A 198 -4.46 -7.07 -2.21
C GLY A 198 -5.69 -7.56 -2.99
N ILE A 199 -5.89 -8.89 -3.08
CA ILE A 199 -7.10 -9.45 -3.66
C ILE A 199 -8.33 -9.12 -2.80
N VAL A 200 -8.24 -9.35 -1.49
CA VAL A 200 -9.34 -9.02 -0.55
C VAL A 200 -9.66 -7.53 -0.61
N MET A 201 -8.65 -6.66 -0.59
CA MET A 201 -8.82 -5.21 -0.70
C MET A 201 -9.50 -4.82 -2.01
N THR A 202 -9.09 -5.40 -3.13
CA THR A 202 -9.68 -5.11 -4.45
C THR A 202 -11.15 -5.47 -4.49
N VAL A 203 -11.50 -6.68 -4.04
CA VAL A 203 -12.89 -7.14 -3.96
C VAL A 203 -13.70 -6.25 -3.01
N SER A 204 -13.15 -5.92 -1.85
CA SER A 204 -13.83 -5.07 -0.85
C SER A 204 -14.11 -3.67 -1.38
N VAL A 205 -13.15 -3.05 -2.07
CA VAL A 205 -13.35 -1.71 -2.67
C VAL A 205 -14.46 -1.73 -3.72
N ILE A 206 -14.49 -2.74 -4.57
CA ILE A 206 -15.53 -2.90 -5.59
C ILE A 206 -16.90 -3.05 -4.92
N ILE A 207 -17.02 -3.94 -3.93
CA ILE A 207 -18.28 -4.16 -3.21
C ILE A 207 -18.74 -2.87 -2.52
N LEU A 208 -17.84 -2.20 -1.79
CA LEU A 208 -18.16 -0.97 -1.07
C LEU A 208 -18.59 0.15 -2.02
N PHE A 209 -17.97 0.27 -3.19
CA PHE A 209 -18.33 1.26 -4.19
C PHE A 209 -19.78 1.06 -4.70
N PHE A 210 -20.13 -0.17 -5.07
CA PHE A 210 -21.49 -0.47 -5.53
C PHE A 210 -22.53 -0.37 -4.40
N MET A 211 -22.17 -0.81 -3.19
CA MET A 211 -23.06 -0.63 -2.03
C MET A 211 -23.29 0.86 -1.71
N GLY A 212 -22.24 1.67 -1.78
CA GLY A 212 -22.34 3.12 -1.59
C GLY A 212 -23.31 3.76 -2.58
N ILE A 213 -23.20 3.44 -3.87
CA ILE A 213 -24.13 3.93 -4.90
C ILE A 213 -25.55 3.49 -4.58
N ARG A 214 -25.75 2.21 -4.27
CA ARG A 214 -27.08 1.68 -3.96
C ARG A 214 -27.72 2.38 -2.75
N SER A 215 -26.92 2.78 -1.77
CA SER A 215 -27.39 3.46 -0.55
C SER A 215 -27.89 4.87 -0.82
N THR A 216 -27.47 5.53 -1.90
CA THR A 216 -27.98 6.87 -2.28
C THR A 216 -29.37 6.84 -2.91
N GLY A 217 -29.82 5.70 -3.39
CA GLY A 217 -31.06 5.58 -4.16
C GLY A 217 -31.02 6.21 -5.56
N LEU A 218 -29.87 6.75 -5.96
CA LEU A 218 -29.64 7.42 -7.24
C LEU A 218 -28.62 6.67 -8.08
N SER A 219 -28.52 7.01 -9.36
CA SER A 219 -27.35 6.62 -10.15
C SER A 219 -26.11 7.39 -9.68
N TYR A 220 -24.92 6.88 -9.97
CA TYR A 220 -23.68 7.56 -9.58
C TYR A 220 -23.59 9.00 -10.13
N THR A 221 -23.95 9.18 -11.40
CA THR A 221 -24.06 10.52 -12.02
C THR A 221 -25.12 11.39 -11.37
N GLY A 222 -26.28 10.84 -11.03
CA GLY A 222 -27.33 11.54 -10.30
C GLY A 222 -26.87 11.97 -8.89
N THR A 223 -26.12 11.13 -8.20
CA THR A 223 -25.51 11.49 -6.89
C THR A 223 -24.54 12.67 -7.03
N ILE A 224 -23.69 12.67 -8.07
CA ILE A 224 -22.78 13.78 -8.33
C ILE A 224 -23.53 15.07 -8.66
N GLN A 225 -24.55 15.02 -9.51
CA GLN A 225 -25.37 16.18 -9.86
C GLN A 225 -26.07 16.77 -8.63
N ALA A 226 -26.73 15.93 -7.83
CA ALA A 226 -27.36 16.34 -6.59
C ALA A 226 -26.36 16.96 -5.61
N LEU A 227 -25.14 16.42 -5.55
CA LEU A 227 -24.09 16.94 -4.68
C LEU A 227 -23.56 18.31 -5.18
N ILE A 228 -23.46 18.52 -6.50
CA ILE A 228 -23.10 19.82 -7.09
C ILE A 228 -24.15 20.88 -6.74
N GLU A 229 -25.44 20.52 -6.79
CA GLU A 229 -26.53 21.43 -6.44
C GLU A 229 -26.58 21.74 -4.94
N GLN A 230 -26.35 20.74 -4.08
CA GLN A 230 -26.43 20.90 -2.63
C GLN A 230 -25.18 21.55 -2.02
N GLN A 231 -23.99 21.23 -2.55
CA GLN A 231 -22.70 21.65 -2.00
C GLN A 231 -21.73 22.08 -3.12
N PRO A 232 -22.00 23.15 -3.87
CA PRO A 232 -21.14 23.59 -4.98
C PRO A 232 -19.72 23.93 -4.48
N GLU A 233 -19.58 24.42 -3.24
CA GLU A 233 -18.30 24.77 -2.64
C GLU A 233 -17.36 23.58 -2.48
N TRP A 234 -17.90 22.37 -2.30
CA TRP A 234 -17.09 21.16 -2.15
C TRP A 234 -16.34 20.78 -3.44
N PHE A 235 -16.80 21.26 -4.61
CA PHE A 235 -16.12 21.09 -5.88
C PHE A 235 -15.09 22.18 -6.16
N MET A 236 -15.05 23.23 -5.34
CA MET A 236 -14.05 24.30 -5.45
C MET A 236 -12.77 23.97 -4.69
N PRO A 237 -11.60 24.48 -5.10
CA PRO A 237 -10.32 24.22 -4.42
C PRO A 237 -10.22 25.01 -3.11
N VAL A 238 -10.71 24.44 -2.02
CA VAL A 238 -10.71 25.07 -0.67
C VAL A 238 -9.31 25.57 -0.23
N LYS A 239 -8.25 24.85 -0.61
CA LYS A 239 -6.85 25.20 -0.27
C LYS A 239 -6.07 25.81 -1.45
N GLY A 240 -6.75 26.18 -2.52
CA GLY A 240 -6.14 26.68 -3.75
C GLY A 240 -5.59 25.59 -4.65
N VAL A 241 -5.66 25.83 -5.96
CA VAL A 241 -5.25 24.88 -7.00
C VAL A 241 -3.77 24.52 -6.89
N GLY A 242 -2.91 25.49 -6.53
CA GLY A 242 -1.46 25.27 -6.38
C GLY A 242 -1.12 24.22 -5.33
N MET A 243 -1.85 24.16 -4.21
CA MET A 243 -1.65 23.14 -3.18
C MET A 243 -1.99 21.75 -3.71
N VAL A 244 -3.13 21.59 -4.40
CA VAL A 244 -3.56 20.32 -4.98
C VAL A 244 -2.51 19.77 -5.95
N PHE A 245 -2.02 20.62 -6.88
CA PHE A 245 -0.97 20.23 -7.82
C PHE A 245 0.35 19.89 -7.13
N SER A 246 0.75 20.65 -6.10
CA SER A 246 1.97 20.37 -5.33
C SER A 246 1.90 18.99 -4.65
N PHE A 247 0.76 18.65 -4.04
CA PHE A 247 0.57 17.33 -3.45
C PHE A 247 0.46 16.22 -4.50
N ALA A 248 -0.20 16.46 -5.62
CA ALA A 248 -0.26 15.51 -6.73
C ALA A 248 1.15 15.18 -7.25
N PHE A 249 1.97 16.21 -7.46
CA PHE A 249 3.35 16.05 -7.88
C PHE A 249 4.18 15.31 -6.82
N LEU A 250 4.08 15.72 -5.55
CA LEU A 250 4.79 15.10 -4.44
C LEU A 250 4.46 13.60 -4.34
N TRP A 251 3.18 13.24 -4.33
CA TRP A 251 2.76 11.84 -4.19
C TRP A 251 3.08 11.01 -5.43
N GLY A 252 2.95 11.56 -6.62
CA GLY A 252 3.34 10.90 -7.86
C GLY A 252 4.85 10.67 -7.96
N MET A 253 5.66 11.68 -7.62
CA MET A 253 7.11 11.59 -7.71
C MET A 253 7.76 10.86 -6.54
N ALA A 254 7.21 10.96 -5.32
CA ALA A 254 7.77 10.29 -4.15
C ALA A 254 7.74 8.76 -4.28
N THR A 255 6.72 8.20 -4.92
CA THR A 255 6.52 6.75 -4.97
C THR A 255 7.68 5.98 -5.59
N PHE A 256 8.35 6.50 -6.61
CA PHE A 256 9.48 5.81 -7.23
C PHE A 256 10.83 6.04 -6.52
N THR A 257 10.89 6.97 -5.59
CA THR A 257 12.09 7.22 -4.79
C THR A 257 12.06 6.48 -3.45
N LEU A 258 10.91 5.93 -3.05
CA LEU A 258 10.75 5.20 -1.80
C LEU A 258 11.57 3.89 -1.80
N PRO A 259 12.51 3.70 -0.87
CA PRO A 259 13.39 2.53 -0.86
C PRO A 259 12.64 1.21 -0.81
N HIS A 260 11.57 1.11 -0.02
CA HIS A 260 10.78 -0.12 0.13
C HIS A 260 10.02 -0.47 -1.17
N VAL A 261 9.58 0.52 -1.94
CA VAL A 261 8.94 0.29 -3.24
C VAL A 261 9.98 -0.11 -4.28
N THR A 262 11.13 0.57 -4.30
CA THR A 262 12.24 0.25 -5.22
C THR A 262 12.83 -1.14 -4.95
N MET A 263 12.82 -1.61 -3.69
CA MET A 263 13.25 -2.98 -3.33
C MET A 263 12.43 -4.06 -4.07
N THR A 264 11.18 -3.81 -4.42
CA THR A 264 10.38 -4.77 -5.19
C THR A 264 10.95 -5.01 -6.59
N ALA A 265 11.67 -4.02 -7.14
CA ALA A 265 12.38 -4.16 -8.41
C ALA A 265 13.60 -5.11 -8.34
N LEU A 266 14.00 -5.56 -7.15
CA LEU A 266 15.04 -6.56 -6.95
C LEU A 266 14.50 -8.00 -6.99
N THR A 267 13.17 -8.19 -6.91
CA THR A 267 12.54 -9.49 -6.68
C THR A 267 11.97 -10.15 -7.93
N TYR A 268 11.66 -9.40 -9.00
CA TYR A 268 11.01 -9.94 -10.20
C TYR A 268 11.88 -10.95 -10.95
N LYS A 269 11.24 -11.95 -11.58
CA LYS A 269 11.93 -13.03 -12.31
C LYS A 269 12.63 -12.55 -13.58
N ASP A 270 11.89 -11.95 -14.49
CA ASP A 270 12.38 -11.52 -15.80
C ASP A 270 11.66 -10.26 -16.31
N SER A 271 12.15 -9.70 -17.42
CA SER A 271 11.59 -8.48 -18.01
C SER A 271 10.16 -8.64 -18.52
N ARG A 272 9.74 -9.84 -18.92
CA ARG A 272 8.36 -10.12 -19.35
C ARG A 272 7.40 -10.05 -18.16
N THR A 273 7.80 -10.70 -17.05
CA THR A 273 7.10 -10.61 -15.77
C THR A 273 6.94 -9.17 -15.31
N LEU A 274 8.02 -8.37 -15.41
CA LEU A 274 7.99 -6.97 -15.06
C LEU A 274 6.96 -6.18 -15.88
N HIS A 275 6.94 -6.32 -17.21
CA HIS A 275 6.00 -5.61 -18.07
C HIS A 275 4.54 -5.99 -17.79
N GLN A 276 4.27 -7.27 -17.52
CA GLN A 276 2.92 -7.71 -17.15
C GLN A 276 2.53 -7.24 -15.75
N ALA A 277 3.47 -7.21 -14.80
CA ALA A 277 3.24 -6.69 -13.46
C ALA A 277 2.88 -5.20 -13.46
N ILE A 278 3.48 -4.40 -14.35
CA ILE A 278 3.12 -2.98 -14.54
C ILE A 278 1.64 -2.85 -14.89
N LYS A 279 1.17 -3.61 -15.89
CA LYS A 279 -0.23 -3.55 -16.34
C LYS A 279 -1.19 -3.94 -15.22
N VAL A 280 -0.96 -5.10 -14.58
CA VAL A 280 -1.81 -5.61 -13.50
C VAL A 280 -1.81 -4.65 -12.32
N GLY A 281 -0.64 -4.20 -11.87
CA GLY A 281 -0.51 -3.29 -10.74
C GLY A 281 -1.16 -1.93 -10.98
N THR A 282 -1.05 -1.37 -12.20
CA THR A 282 -1.72 -0.11 -12.54
C THR A 282 -3.23 -0.25 -12.47
N VAL A 283 -3.80 -1.35 -12.97
CA VAL A 283 -5.25 -1.61 -12.87
C VAL A 283 -5.68 -1.76 -11.42
N VAL A 284 -4.93 -2.49 -10.62
CA VAL A 284 -5.25 -2.69 -9.19
C VAL A 284 -5.23 -1.36 -8.43
N VAL A 285 -4.18 -0.54 -8.61
CA VAL A 285 -4.09 0.77 -7.96
C VAL A 285 -5.21 1.70 -8.44
N ALA A 286 -5.56 1.65 -9.74
CA ALA A 286 -6.68 2.41 -10.27
C ALA A 286 -8.00 2.04 -9.59
N ILE A 287 -8.29 0.75 -9.44
CA ILE A 287 -9.49 0.28 -8.73
C ILE A 287 -9.51 0.79 -7.29
N TRP A 288 -8.38 0.70 -6.57
CA TRP A 288 -8.31 1.16 -5.18
C TRP A 288 -8.54 2.67 -5.07
N LEU A 289 -7.82 3.46 -5.84
CA LEU A 289 -7.89 4.92 -5.76
C LEU A 289 -9.22 5.48 -6.28
N LEU A 290 -9.68 5.03 -7.45
CA LEU A 290 -10.94 5.49 -8.02
C LEU A 290 -12.15 4.97 -7.22
N GLY A 291 -12.11 3.71 -6.79
CA GLY A 291 -13.19 3.13 -6.00
C GLY A 291 -13.36 3.81 -4.64
N LEU A 292 -12.26 4.06 -3.91
CA LEU A 292 -12.32 4.73 -2.61
C LEU A 292 -12.74 6.20 -2.73
N ASN A 293 -12.23 6.92 -3.74
CA ASN A 293 -12.65 8.30 -3.97
C ASN A 293 -14.08 8.39 -4.52
N GLY A 294 -14.46 7.47 -5.40
CA GLY A 294 -15.84 7.36 -5.86
C GLY A 294 -16.82 7.10 -4.72
N LEU A 295 -16.42 6.24 -3.77
CA LEU A 295 -17.18 6.03 -2.53
C LEU A 295 -17.28 7.31 -1.68
N CYS A 296 -16.26 8.16 -1.69
CA CYS A 296 -16.28 9.41 -0.95
C CYS A 296 -17.42 10.36 -1.42
N PHE A 297 -17.72 10.39 -2.71
CA PHE A 297 -18.85 11.18 -3.22
C PHE A 297 -20.20 10.66 -2.68
N THR A 298 -20.39 9.36 -2.62
CA THR A 298 -21.60 8.78 -2.05
C THR A 298 -21.72 9.04 -0.54
N ILE A 299 -20.60 8.95 0.18
CA ILE A 299 -20.57 9.26 1.62
C ILE A 299 -20.86 10.73 1.86
N LYS A 300 -20.27 11.64 1.07
CA LYS A 300 -20.50 13.08 1.20
C LYS A 300 -21.96 13.49 0.90
N TYR A 301 -22.62 12.76 -0.01
CA TYR A 301 -24.05 12.95 -0.27
C TYR A 301 -24.94 12.48 0.88
N LEU A 302 -24.59 11.33 1.49
CA LEU A 302 -25.36 10.76 2.60
C LEU A 302 -25.14 11.47 3.95
N PHE A 303 -23.94 12.01 4.12
CA PHE A 303 -23.49 12.69 5.33
C PHE A 303 -22.84 14.03 4.94
N PRO A 304 -23.66 15.06 4.73
CA PRO A 304 -23.21 16.38 4.25
C PRO A 304 -22.31 17.13 5.23
#